data_bc3aec6a651f11f9fe5784fac4766441
#
_entry.id   bc3aec6a651f11f9fe5784fac4766441
#
_cell.length_a   1.000
_cell.length_b   1.000
_cell.length_c   1.000
_cell.angle_alpha   90.00
_cell.angle_beta   90.00
_cell.angle_gamma   90.00
#
_symmetry.space_group_name_H-M   'P 1'
#
loop_
_entity.id
_entity.type
_entity.pdbx_description
1 polymer ?
#
loop_
_entity_poly.entity_id
_entity_poly.type
_entity_poly.pdbx_seq_one_letter_code
_entity_poly.pdbx_strand_id
1 'polypeptide(L)'
;MRRQYSRETCERLSDLHLRWGCIPFDQMPYATSLIKHNPRIYDLFECINSGDREHEFLARTIRNNTEQSGVLFTPLSELERFENIENLIRKYNSLVYARKHSERYLRIFKDHLYIKGYVDDTTEIIKKLKELSSTGISGYSDFVESWLSKNPSYRIDSKEKLTALKTIFSDSHVVLIYGSAGTGKSTLI
;
A
#
# COMPACT_ATOMS: atom_id res chain seq x y z
N MET A 1 -2.23 -14.76 17.11
CA MET A 1 -2.27 -13.42 17.75
C MET A 1 -3.13 -13.46 18.98
N ARG A 2 -2.63 -12.99 20.11
CA ARG A 2 -3.44 -12.88 21.33
C ARG A 2 -4.44 -11.77 21.17
N ARG A 3 -5.71 -12.06 21.36
CA ARG A 3 -6.75 -11.04 21.45
C ARG A 3 -6.59 -10.31 22.79
N GLN A 4 -6.60 -9.01 22.77
CA GLN A 4 -6.60 -8.22 23.99
C GLN A 4 -8.02 -8.14 24.52
N TYR A 5 -8.25 -8.74 25.66
CA TYR A 5 -9.55 -8.70 26.36
C TYR A 5 -9.53 -7.68 27.50
N SER A 6 -8.72 -6.63 27.38
CA SER A 6 -8.62 -5.63 28.42
C SER A 6 -9.80 -4.66 28.36
N ARG A 7 -10.35 -4.35 29.53
CA ARG A 7 -11.28 -3.24 29.73
C ARG A 7 -10.55 -1.95 30.11
N GLU A 8 -9.23 -1.94 29.93
CA GLU A 8 -8.44 -0.78 30.26
C GLU A 8 -8.83 0.40 29.37
N THR A 9 -9.16 1.48 30.02
CA THR A 9 -9.34 2.78 29.37
C THR A 9 -7.98 3.43 29.24
N CYS A 10 -7.67 3.91 28.05
CA CYS A 10 -6.52 4.74 27.86
C CYS A 10 -6.97 6.19 27.70
N GLU A 11 -6.63 7.04 28.64
CA GLU A 11 -6.99 8.46 28.63
C GLU A 11 -6.53 9.18 27.36
N ARG A 12 -5.40 8.78 26.81
CA ARG A 12 -4.87 9.37 25.57
C ARG A 12 -5.56 8.91 24.30
N LEU A 13 -6.29 7.82 24.35
CA LEU A 13 -7.05 7.29 23.23
C LEU A 13 -8.52 7.70 23.26
N SER A 14 -8.85 8.79 23.97
CA SER A 14 -10.18 9.40 23.97
C SER A 14 -11.32 8.38 24.16
N ASP A 15 -11.41 7.77 25.33
CA ASP A 15 -12.48 6.81 25.69
C ASP A 15 -12.59 5.57 24.79
N LEU A 16 -11.53 5.23 24.10
CA LEU A 16 -11.50 4.08 23.24
C LEU A 16 -11.52 2.80 24.08
N HIS A 17 -12.70 2.29 24.33
CA HIS A 17 -12.90 1.01 24.96
C HIS A 17 -12.58 -0.10 23.97
N LEU A 18 -11.45 -0.77 24.16
CA LEU A 18 -11.12 -2.00 23.41
C LEU A 18 -12.01 -3.15 23.90
N ARG A 19 -13.30 -3.07 23.57
CA ARG A 19 -14.31 -4.01 24.06
C ARG A 19 -14.14 -5.45 23.59
N TRP A 20 -13.54 -5.63 22.43
CA TRP A 20 -13.40 -6.93 21.81
C TRP A 20 -12.01 -6.99 21.23
N GLY A 21 -11.26 -7.99 21.62
CA GLY A 21 -10.00 -8.37 21.04
C GLY A 21 -9.53 -7.61 19.83
N CYS A 22 -9.55 -6.29 19.90
CA CYS A 22 -8.84 -5.48 18.96
C CYS A 22 -7.40 -5.91 19.11
N ILE A 23 -6.97 -6.65 18.14
CA ILE A 23 -5.57 -6.76 17.90
C ILE A 23 -5.22 -5.40 17.36
N PRO A 24 -4.52 -4.54 18.13
CA PRO A 24 -4.29 -3.17 17.69
C PRO A 24 -3.42 -3.12 16.44
N PHE A 25 -3.07 -4.26 15.86
CA PHE A 25 -1.97 -4.36 14.94
C PHE A 25 -2.29 -5.00 13.62
N ASP A 26 -3.23 -5.91 13.52
CA ASP A 26 -3.33 -6.69 12.31
C ASP A 26 -4.72 -6.74 11.69
N GLN A 27 -5.69 -6.79 12.52
CA GLN A 27 -7.06 -6.69 12.11
C GLN A 27 -7.69 -5.64 12.99
N MET A 28 -7.36 -4.40 12.73
CA MET A 28 -8.22 -3.34 13.21
C MET A 28 -9.59 -3.71 12.68
N PRO A 29 -10.48 -4.18 13.53
CA PRO A 29 -11.77 -4.59 13.06
C PRO A 29 -12.36 -3.38 12.38
N TYR A 30 -13.18 -3.62 11.46
CA TYR A 30 -14.05 -2.73 10.73
C TYR A 30 -14.84 -1.73 11.59
N ALA A 31 -14.46 -1.54 12.85
CA ALA A 31 -14.98 -0.49 13.69
C ALA A 31 -14.52 0.84 13.11
N THR A 32 -15.44 1.49 12.44
CA THR A 32 -15.28 2.78 11.76
C THR A 32 -14.67 3.87 12.65
N SER A 33 -14.85 3.78 13.96
CA SER A 33 -14.20 4.66 14.94
C SER A 33 -12.68 4.51 14.99
N LEU A 34 -12.15 3.34 14.72
CA LEU A 34 -10.71 3.06 14.76
C LEU A 34 -10.00 3.39 13.44
N ILE A 35 -10.71 3.45 12.34
CA ILE A 35 -10.19 3.91 11.05
C ILE A 35 -9.84 5.40 11.11
N LYS A 36 -10.62 6.19 11.86
CA LYS A 36 -10.34 7.61 12.09
C LYS A 36 -9.32 7.89 13.19
N HIS A 37 -9.08 6.92 14.05
CA HIS A 37 -8.13 6.98 15.15
C HIS A 37 -7.08 5.90 14.98
N ASN A 38 -6.12 6.14 14.10
CA ASN A 38 -4.91 5.34 14.08
C ASN A 38 -3.97 5.91 15.15
N PRO A 39 -4.00 5.39 16.38
CA PRO A 39 -3.21 5.94 17.47
C PRO A 39 -1.74 5.85 17.11
N ARG A 40 -0.99 6.86 17.49
CA ARG A 40 0.46 6.86 17.30
C ARG A 40 1.05 5.68 18.07
N ILE A 41 2.14 5.14 17.55
CA ILE A 41 2.79 4.00 18.19
C ILE A 41 3.20 4.31 19.64
N TYR A 42 3.57 5.55 19.94
CA TYR A 42 3.88 5.99 21.30
C TYR A 42 2.68 5.89 22.25
N ASP A 43 1.51 6.30 21.80
CA ASP A 43 0.27 6.24 22.58
C ASP A 43 -0.08 4.78 22.90
N LEU A 44 0.19 3.88 21.96
CA LEU A 44 -0.01 2.45 22.16
C LEU A 44 0.95 1.87 23.19
N PHE A 45 2.23 2.27 23.15
CA PHE A 45 3.21 1.82 24.15
C PHE A 45 2.88 2.29 25.56
N GLU A 46 2.26 3.46 25.70
CA GLU A 46 1.85 3.97 27.00
C GLU A 46 0.55 3.33 27.51
N CYS A 47 -0.31 2.89 26.62
CA CYS A 47 -1.63 2.36 26.97
C CYS A 47 -1.67 0.84 27.07
N ILE A 48 -0.68 0.15 26.53
CA ILE A 48 -0.64 -1.30 26.45
C ILE A 48 0.64 -1.77 27.13
N ASN A 49 0.53 -2.73 28.05
CA ASN A 49 1.72 -3.39 28.55
C ASN A 49 2.44 -4.09 27.38
N SER A 50 3.51 -3.45 26.93
CA SER A 50 4.24 -3.85 25.72
C SER A 50 5.21 -5.01 25.95
N GLY A 51 5.54 -5.35 27.18
CA GLY A 51 6.64 -6.25 27.51
C GLY A 51 6.64 -7.61 26.80
N ASP A 52 5.46 -8.12 26.47
CA ASP A 52 5.30 -9.37 25.72
C ASP A 52 4.91 -9.16 24.24
N ARG A 53 4.64 -7.93 23.83
CA ARG A 53 3.95 -7.61 22.55
C ARG A 53 4.75 -6.75 21.60
N GLU A 54 5.99 -6.49 21.84
CA GLU A 54 6.86 -5.67 20.97
C GLU A 54 6.89 -6.16 19.51
N HIS A 55 6.82 -7.47 19.31
CA HIS A 55 6.75 -8.06 17.98
C HIS A 55 5.50 -7.63 17.20
N GLU A 56 4.38 -7.37 17.89
CA GLU A 56 3.16 -6.85 17.27
C GLU A 56 3.31 -5.36 16.91
N PHE A 57 3.97 -4.59 17.79
CA PHE A 57 4.28 -3.17 17.52
C PHE A 57 5.23 -3.01 16.35
N LEU A 58 6.22 -3.88 16.24
CA LEU A 58 7.12 -3.92 15.09
C LEU A 58 6.32 -4.16 13.79
N ALA A 59 5.51 -5.19 13.75
CA ALA A 59 4.69 -5.51 12.58
C ALA A 59 3.76 -4.35 12.20
N ARG A 60 3.14 -3.69 13.19
CA ARG A 60 2.31 -2.52 12.95
C ARG A 60 3.09 -1.36 12.37
N THR A 61 4.30 -1.11 12.88
CA THR A 61 5.16 -0.03 12.37
C THR A 61 5.43 -0.24 10.89
N ILE A 62 5.85 -1.43 10.50
CA ILE A 62 6.14 -1.77 9.11
C ILE A 62 4.89 -1.64 8.23
N ARG A 63 3.76 -2.12 8.72
CA ARG A 63 2.49 -1.99 8.02
C ARG A 63 2.10 -0.52 7.80
N ASN A 64 2.20 0.31 8.84
CA ASN A 64 1.88 1.73 8.74
C ASN A 64 2.83 2.45 7.78
N ASN A 65 4.12 2.13 7.80
CA ASN A 65 5.08 2.68 6.85
C ASN A 65 4.67 2.36 5.41
N THR A 66 4.21 1.15 5.15
CA THR A 66 3.74 0.76 3.82
C THR A 66 2.40 1.40 3.46
N GLU A 67 1.38 1.28 4.32
CA GLU A 67 0.00 1.70 3.98
C GLU A 67 -0.21 3.22 4.04
N GLN A 68 0.50 3.92 4.90
CA GLN A 68 0.30 5.35 5.10
C GLN A 68 1.39 6.21 4.45
N SER A 69 2.62 5.72 4.44
CA SER A 69 3.77 6.48 3.93
C SER A 69 4.26 5.98 2.58
N GLY A 70 3.72 4.86 2.06
CA GLY A 70 4.15 4.27 0.80
C GLY A 70 5.55 3.65 0.84
N VAL A 71 6.11 3.44 2.04
CA VAL A 71 7.45 2.88 2.24
C VAL A 71 7.37 1.36 2.30
N LEU A 72 7.65 0.70 1.18
CA LEU A 72 7.58 -0.77 1.08
C LEU A 72 8.69 -1.46 1.89
N PHE A 73 9.87 -0.88 1.95
CA PHE A 73 11.05 -1.40 2.63
C PHE A 73 11.50 -0.41 3.71
N THR A 74 11.29 -0.73 4.97
CA THR A 74 11.69 0.10 6.11
C THR A 74 13.14 -0.18 6.50
N PRO A 75 14.05 0.80 6.48
CA PRO A 75 15.42 0.62 6.95
C PRO A 75 15.47 0.17 8.41
N LEU A 76 16.36 -0.76 8.75
CA LEU A 76 16.54 -1.18 10.15
C LEU A 76 17.02 -0.03 11.04
N SER A 77 17.72 0.95 10.48
CA SER A 77 18.16 2.16 11.19
C SER A 77 16.99 3.03 11.69
N GLU A 78 15.81 2.92 11.11
CA GLU A 78 14.61 3.63 11.58
C GLU A 78 13.89 2.88 12.71
N LEU A 79 14.36 1.69 13.04
CA LEU A 79 13.73 0.77 14.01
C LEU A 79 14.54 0.63 15.30
N GLU A 80 15.48 1.54 15.58
CA GLU A 80 16.38 1.52 16.76
C GLU A 80 15.66 1.40 18.11
N ARG A 81 14.41 1.82 18.17
CA ARG A 81 13.54 1.68 19.34
C ARG A 81 13.20 0.23 19.70
N PHE A 82 13.35 -0.71 18.75
CA PHE A 82 13.05 -2.12 18.94
C PHE A 82 14.33 -2.88 19.21
N GLU A 83 14.43 -3.47 20.38
CA GLU A 83 15.56 -4.31 20.72
C GLU A 83 15.43 -5.69 20.06
N ASN A 84 16.54 -6.26 19.62
CA ASN A 84 16.60 -7.61 19.06
C ASN A 84 15.54 -7.91 17.98
N ILE A 85 15.52 -7.11 16.94
CA ILE A 85 14.55 -7.15 15.83
C ILE A 85 14.39 -8.58 15.27
N GLU A 86 15.48 -9.33 15.11
CA GLU A 86 15.40 -10.70 14.57
C GLU A 86 14.58 -11.64 15.45
N ASN A 87 14.67 -11.48 16.76
CA ASN A 87 13.88 -12.26 17.72
C ASN A 87 12.39 -11.86 17.64
N LEU A 88 12.13 -10.56 17.53
CA LEU A 88 10.76 -10.04 17.35
C LEU A 88 10.12 -10.56 16.05
N ILE A 89 10.87 -10.60 14.97
CA ILE A 89 10.43 -11.17 13.70
C ILE A 89 10.10 -12.65 13.84
N ARG A 90 11.00 -13.42 14.45
CA ARG A 90 10.77 -14.86 14.69
C ARG A 90 9.53 -15.08 15.53
N LYS A 91 9.37 -14.33 16.63
CA LYS A 91 8.20 -14.40 17.51
C LYS A 91 6.92 -14.05 16.77
N TYR A 92 6.91 -12.95 16.00
CA TYR A 92 5.76 -12.56 15.20
C TYR A 92 5.39 -13.63 14.19
N ASN A 93 6.35 -14.07 13.38
CA ASN A 93 6.11 -15.04 12.32
C ASN A 93 5.63 -16.40 12.87
N SER A 94 6.07 -16.81 14.05
CA SER A 94 5.60 -18.06 14.69
C SER A 94 4.12 -18.02 15.11
N LEU A 95 3.56 -16.83 15.30
CA LEU A 95 2.16 -16.63 15.67
C LEU A 95 1.23 -16.48 14.47
N VAL A 96 1.80 -16.24 13.28
CA VAL A 96 1.03 -16.12 12.03
C VAL A 96 0.58 -17.51 11.59
N TYR A 97 -0.71 -17.68 11.31
CA TYR A 97 -1.23 -18.94 10.78
C TYR A 97 -0.83 -19.11 9.32
N ALA A 98 0.28 -19.77 9.10
CA ALA A 98 0.97 -19.90 7.81
C ALA A 98 0.07 -20.36 6.65
N ARG A 99 -0.89 -21.28 6.90
CA ARG A 99 -1.76 -21.81 5.84
C ARG A 99 -2.70 -20.78 5.21
N LYS A 100 -3.05 -19.72 5.96
CA LYS A 100 -4.00 -18.70 5.51
C LYS A 100 -3.40 -17.29 5.42
N HIS A 101 -2.28 -17.05 6.08
CA HIS A 101 -1.77 -15.71 6.30
C HIS A 101 -0.25 -15.60 6.13
N SER A 102 0.34 -16.44 5.26
CA SER A 102 1.77 -16.39 4.98
C SER A 102 2.23 -15.07 4.35
N GLU A 103 1.30 -14.34 3.74
CA GLU A 103 1.51 -12.98 3.20
C GLU A 103 1.87 -11.96 4.29
N ARG A 104 1.53 -12.25 5.56
CA ARG A 104 1.80 -11.36 6.70
C ARG A 104 3.18 -11.51 7.30
N TYR A 105 3.99 -12.46 6.82
CA TYR A 105 5.33 -12.65 7.35
C TYR A 105 6.19 -11.41 7.18
N LEU A 106 6.88 -11.08 8.28
CA LEU A 106 7.97 -10.11 8.26
C LEU A 106 9.23 -10.77 7.69
N ARG A 107 9.90 -10.05 6.81
CA ARG A 107 11.13 -10.49 6.16
C ARG A 107 12.17 -9.37 6.12
N ILE A 108 13.43 -9.77 6.17
CA ILE A 108 14.55 -8.84 5.98
C ILE A 108 15.15 -9.10 4.58
N PHE A 109 15.45 -8.02 3.88
CA PHE A 109 16.24 -8.04 2.67
C PHE A 109 17.21 -6.87 2.68
N LYS A 110 18.51 -7.15 2.67
CA LYS A 110 19.56 -6.17 2.90
C LYS A 110 19.12 -5.26 4.06
N ASP A 111 19.55 -4.72 4.84
CA ASP A 111 19.20 -3.91 6.01
C ASP A 111 17.80 -3.25 6.04
N HIS A 112 16.79 -3.88 5.41
CA HIS A 112 15.41 -3.40 5.36
C HIS A 112 14.43 -4.48 5.78
N LEU A 113 13.45 -4.07 6.57
CA LEU A 113 12.33 -4.92 7.01
C LEU A 113 11.08 -4.63 6.19
N TYR A 114 10.34 -5.67 5.81
CA TYR A 114 9.13 -5.56 5.02
C TYR A 114 8.13 -6.67 5.33
N ILE A 115 6.87 -6.48 4.93
CA ILE A 115 5.82 -7.52 4.97
C ILE A 115 5.78 -8.22 3.60
N LYS A 116 5.90 -9.55 3.62
CA LYS A 116 5.99 -10.39 2.42
C LYS A 116 4.89 -10.09 1.39
N GLY A 117 3.63 -10.03 1.81
CA GLY A 117 2.50 -9.87 0.90
C GLY A 117 2.58 -8.59 0.06
N TYR A 118 2.95 -7.46 0.64
CA TYR A 118 3.08 -6.21 -0.12
C TYR A 118 4.15 -6.26 -1.20
N VAL A 119 5.25 -6.97 -0.94
CA VAL A 119 6.32 -7.16 -1.93
C VAL A 119 5.88 -8.13 -3.02
N ASP A 120 5.20 -9.22 -2.65
CA ASP A 120 4.65 -10.17 -3.61
C ASP A 120 3.65 -9.48 -4.55
N ASP A 121 2.68 -8.75 -4.00
CA ASP A 121 1.67 -8.01 -4.76
C ASP A 121 2.31 -6.96 -5.67
N THR A 122 3.27 -6.19 -5.16
CA THR A 122 4.00 -5.19 -5.94
C THR A 122 4.77 -5.84 -7.10
N THR A 123 5.39 -6.98 -6.84
CA THR A 123 6.14 -7.73 -7.86
C THR A 123 5.21 -8.26 -8.94
N GLU A 124 4.04 -8.76 -8.56
CA GLU A 124 3.04 -9.25 -9.50
C GLU A 124 2.45 -8.13 -10.36
N ILE A 125 2.15 -6.98 -9.74
CA ILE A 125 1.70 -5.78 -10.46
C ILE A 125 2.76 -5.34 -11.49
N ILE A 126 4.02 -5.23 -11.09
CA ILE A 126 5.10 -4.85 -12.01
C ILE A 126 5.24 -5.87 -13.15
N LYS A 127 5.17 -7.16 -12.85
CA LYS A 127 5.21 -8.21 -13.86
C LYS A 127 4.06 -8.05 -14.85
N LYS A 128 2.85 -7.84 -14.36
CA LYS A 128 1.66 -7.65 -15.20
C LYS A 128 1.74 -6.39 -16.04
N LEU A 129 2.23 -5.29 -15.48
CA LEU A 129 2.47 -4.06 -16.23
C LEU A 129 3.49 -4.27 -17.36
N LYS A 130 4.58 -5.00 -17.10
CA LYS A 130 5.58 -5.35 -18.12
C LYS A 130 4.98 -6.22 -19.23
N GLU A 131 4.18 -7.21 -18.89
CA GLU A 131 3.48 -8.05 -19.88
C GLU A 131 2.58 -7.18 -20.77
N LEU A 132 1.75 -6.33 -20.18
CA LEU A 132 0.83 -5.46 -20.89
C LEU A 132 1.54 -4.36 -21.70
N SER A 133 2.74 -3.96 -21.28
CA SER A 133 3.53 -2.95 -22.02
C SER A 133 4.35 -3.53 -23.17
N SER A 134 4.37 -4.84 -23.34
CA SER A 134 5.17 -5.50 -24.39
C SER A 134 4.53 -5.49 -25.77
N THR A 135 3.24 -5.25 -25.85
CA THR A 135 2.46 -5.25 -27.10
C THR A 135 1.45 -4.11 -27.10
N GLY A 136 1.24 -3.50 -28.25
CA GLY A 136 0.24 -2.48 -28.45
C GLY A 136 -1.02 -3.01 -29.16
N ILE A 137 -1.94 -2.09 -29.43
CA ILE A 137 -3.20 -2.36 -30.13
C ILE A 137 -2.97 -2.20 -31.62
N SER A 138 -3.08 -3.29 -32.37
CA SER A 138 -2.95 -3.27 -33.83
C SER A 138 -4.04 -2.37 -34.46
N GLY A 139 -3.63 -1.52 -35.39
CA GLY A 139 -4.54 -0.60 -36.06
C GLY A 139 -5.07 0.57 -35.20
N TYR A 140 -4.49 0.77 -34.02
CA TYR A 140 -4.93 1.82 -33.11
C TYR A 140 -4.89 3.20 -33.71
N SER A 141 -3.82 3.57 -34.41
CA SER A 141 -3.66 4.87 -35.06
C SER A 141 -4.76 5.10 -36.10
N ASP A 142 -5.02 4.11 -36.94
CA ASP A 142 -6.07 4.20 -37.99
C ASP A 142 -7.47 4.33 -37.37
N PHE A 143 -7.71 3.62 -36.30
CA PHE A 143 -8.94 3.73 -35.53
C PHE A 143 -9.14 5.14 -34.98
N VAL A 144 -8.13 5.74 -34.38
CA VAL A 144 -8.16 7.11 -33.85
C VAL A 144 -8.40 8.12 -34.99
N GLU A 145 -7.72 7.98 -36.12
CA GLU A 145 -7.92 8.85 -37.26
C GLU A 145 -9.34 8.76 -37.80
N SER A 146 -9.86 7.54 -37.97
CA SER A 146 -11.24 7.31 -38.41
C SER A 146 -12.24 7.92 -37.41
N TRP A 147 -11.99 7.78 -36.11
CA TRP A 147 -12.87 8.35 -35.10
C TRP A 147 -12.86 9.87 -35.11
N LEU A 148 -11.69 10.50 -35.20
CA LEU A 148 -11.54 11.96 -35.27
C LEU A 148 -12.22 12.53 -36.51
N SER A 149 -12.12 11.87 -37.66
CA SER A 149 -12.78 12.30 -38.90
C SER A 149 -14.30 12.28 -38.80
N LYS A 150 -14.87 11.34 -38.04
CA LYS A 150 -16.31 11.23 -37.79
C LYS A 150 -16.82 12.16 -36.68
N ASN A 151 -15.92 12.73 -35.87
CA ASN A 151 -16.24 13.60 -34.75
C ASN A 151 -15.54 14.97 -34.87
N PRO A 152 -15.85 15.79 -35.88
CA PRO A 152 -15.14 17.04 -36.14
C PRO A 152 -15.34 18.12 -35.07
N SER A 153 -16.32 17.95 -34.20
CA SER A 153 -16.52 18.81 -33.01
C SER A 153 -15.48 18.59 -31.91
N TYR A 154 -14.81 17.44 -31.90
CA TYR A 154 -13.76 17.14 -30.95
C TYR A 154 -12.44 17.78 -31.38
N ARG A 155 -12.07 18.86 -30.72
CA ARG A 155 -10.87 19.62 -31.05
C ARG A 155 -9.77 19.36 -30.06
N ILE A 156 -8.60 18.97 -30.58
CA ILE A 156 -7.37 18.85 -29.82
C ILE A 156 -6.57 20.11 -29.99
N ASP A 157 -6.20 20.76 -28.88
CA ASP A 157 -5.63 22.10 -28.86
C ASP A 157 -4.14 22.17 -29.26
N SER A 158 -3.45 21.04 -29.36
CA SER A 158 -2.05 21.00 -29.78
C SER A 158 -1.71 19.80 -30.67
N LYS A 159 -0.69 19.97 -31.48
CA LYS A 159 -0.16 18.90 -32.33
C LYS A 159 0.46 17.76 -31.54
N GLU A 160 1.13 18.10 -30.43
CA GLU A 160 1.76 17.11 -29.53
C GLU A 160 0.69 16.19 -28.93
N LYS A 161 -0.41 16.75 -28.45
CA LYS A 161 -1.53 15.97 -27.92
C LYS A 161 -2.17 15.09 -28.99
N LEU A 162 -2.32 15.62 -30.22
CA LEU A 162 -2.86 14.83 -31.33
C LEU A 162 -1.93 13.65 -31.67
N THR A 163 -0.63 13.90 -31.74
CA THR A 163 0.36 12.83 -31.98
C THR A 163 0.34 11.81 -30.87
N ALA A 164 0.36 12.27 -29.62
CA ALA A 164 0.26 11.38 -28.46
C ALA A 164 -1.01 10.52 -28.54
N LEU A 165 -2.18 11.10 -28.79
CA LEU A 165 -3.43 10.36 -28.90
C LEU A 165 -3.38 9.27 -29.98
N LYS A 166 -2.75 9.55 -31.11
CA LYS A 166 -2.63 8.61 -32.23
C LYS A 166 -1.70 7.44 -31.96
N THR A 167 -0.72 7.62 -31.07
CA THR A 167 0.33 6.62 -30.84
C THR A 167 0.27 5.97 -29.46
N ILE A 168 -0.49 6.52 -28.52
CA ILE A 168 -0.46 6.19 -27.12
C ILE A 168 -0.61 4.69 -26.80
N PHE A 169 -1.39 3.96 -27.58
CA PHE A 169 -1.60 2.52 -27.45
C PHE A 169 -1.05 1.70 -28.62
N SER A 170 -0.26 2.30 -29.51
CA SER A 170 0.31 1.58 -30.66
C SER A 170 1.34 0.52 -30.23
N ASP A 171 2.13 0.82 -29.22
CA ASP A 171 3.24 -0.04 -28.77
C ASP A 171 3.03 -0.68 -27.40
N SER A 172 1.99 -0.26 -26.66
CA SER A 172 1.75 -0.70 -25.30
C SER A 172 0.27 -0.65 -24.95
N HIS A 173 -0.23 -1.64 -24.21
CA HIS A 173 -1.57 -1.58 -23.61
C HIS A 173 -1.60 -0.76 -22.31
N VAL A 174 -0.45 -0.31 -21.81
CA VAL A 174 -0.34 0.49 -20.58
C VAL A 174 0.32 1.81 -20.88
N VAL A 175 -0.33 2.88 -20.45
CA VAL A 175 0.15 4.25 -20.63
C VAL A 175 0.04 5.02 -19.33
N LEU A 176 1.08 5.77 -19.00
CA LEU A 176 1.11 6.67 -17.86
C LEU A 176 1.13 8.11 -18.35
N ILE A 177 0.04 8.83 -18.09
CA ILE A 177 -0.08 10.24 -18.45
C ILE A 177 0.15 11.10 -17.22
N TYR A 178 1.23 11.88 -17.22
CA TYR A 178 1.58 12.77 -16.13
C TYR A 178 1.72 14.21 -16.60
N GLY A 179 1.66 15.15 -15.67
CA GLY A 179 1.78 16.60 -15.96
C GLY A 179 1.04 17.44 -14.92
N SER A 180 1.24 18.75 -14.99
CA SER A 180 0.63 19.73 -14.08
C SER A 180 -0.89 19.68 -14.10
N ALA A 181 -1.53 20.22 -13.06
CA ALA A 181 -2.99 20.43 -13.07
C ALA A 181 -3.39 21.38 -14.22
N GLY A 182 -4.54 21.17 -14.81
CA GLY A 182 -5.05 22.02 -15.88
C GLY A 182 -4.45 21.82 -17.28
N THR A 183 -3.53 20.88 -17.49
CA THR A 183 -2.93 20.63 -18.82
C THR A 183 -3.81 19.80 -19.76
N GLY A 184 -5.05 19.54 -19.41
CA GLY A 184 -6.00 18.83 -20.27
C GLY A 184 -5.78 17.32 -20.39
N LYS A 185 -5.11 16.68 -19.43
CA LYS A 185 -4.89 15.22 -19.42
C LYS A 185 -6.20 14.43 -19.48
N SER A 186 -7.17 14.80 -18.65
CA SER A 186 -8.49 14.13 -18.62
C SER A 186 -9.35 14.41 -19.85
N THR A 187 -9.02 15.43 -20.63
CA THR A 187 -9.71 15.72 -21.89
C THR A 187 -9.15 14.90 -23.05
N LEU A 188 -7.92 14.40 -22.90
CA LEU A 188 -7.24 13.58 -23.89
C LEU A 188 -7.70 12.10 -23.86
N ILE A 189 -8.20 11.64 -22.70
CA ILE A 189 -8.67 10.28 -22.45
C ILE A 189 -10.19 10.21 -22.66
#